data_507f7179d0889a9d315eed10f3da88f9
#
_entry.id   507f7179d0889a9d315eed10f3da88f9
#
_cell.length_a   1.000
_cell.length_b   1.000
_cell.length_c   1.000
_cell.angle_alpha   90.00
_cell.angle_beta   90.00
_cell.angle_gamma   90.00
#
_symmetry.space_group_name_H-M   'P 1'
#
loop_
_entity.id
_entity.type
_entity.pdbx_description
1 polymer ?
#
loop_
_entity_poly.entity_id
_entity_poly.type
_entity_poly.pdbx_seq_one_letter_code
_entity_poly.pdbx_strand_id
1 'polypeptide(L)'
;MKKLFALIALLFVMPLMAQKHYPAFKSGEWLKFRIHYGILNASYATLHLSSDTLDSIPVYHVVGRGKTTGFASIFFKVDDTYESYFGKDDGKPYRFIRKINEGGYTKDIEIDFYYSEEKAILKDNKNGKEFNIPVHDQIQDLLSASYHLRDRYQLDEFEVGKSIDMDMLFDDDGVYKFKLKFLGKEVIRTKFGKVECLKFRPVVQSGRVFKEKESVTLWVSNDLNKIPVRIKADLAVGSLKADLDGYNGLRNQFKIIMK
;
A
#
# COMPACT_ATOMS: atom_id res chain seq x y z
N MET A 1 -44.73 -57.42 15.60
CA MET A 1 -43.42 -57.35 14.90
C MET A 1 -43.17 -55.89 14.53
N LYS A 2 -42.41 -55.19 15.35
CA LYS A 2 -42.11 -53.78 15.14
C LYS A 2 -40.76 -53.72 14.41
N LYS A 3 -40.76 -53.25 13.15
CA LYS A 3 -39.51 -53.01 12.39
C LYS A 3 -38.91 -51.67 12.83
N LEU A 4 -37.77 -51.71 13.45
CA LEU A 4 -36.97 -50.58 13.87
C LEU A 4 -36.18 -50.08 12.63
N PHE A 5 -36.58 -48.94 12.07
CA PHE A 5 -35.78 -48.24 11.05
C PHE A 5 -34.68 -47.44 11.74
N ALA A 6 -33.46 -47.93 11.68
CA ALA A 6 -32.28 -47.17 12.10
C ALA A 6 -31.91 -46.22 10.93
N LEU A 7 -32.19 -44.92 11.11
CA LEU A 7 -31.77 -43.84 10.23
C LEU A 7 -30.31 -43.52 10.53
N ILE A 8 -29.38 -44.06 9.73
CA ILE A 8 -27.95 -43.65 9.81
C ILE A 8 -27.85 -42.29 9.14
N ALA A 9 -27.81 -41.22 9.94
CA ALA A 9 -27.44 -39.90 9.49
C ALA A 9 -25.94 -39.89 9.20
N LEU A 10 -25.54 -40.03 7.96
CA LEU A 10 -24.18 -39.86 7.47
C LEU A 10 -23.86 -38.36 7.55
N LEU A 11 -23.24 -37.91 8.64
CA LEU A 11 -22.67 -36.59 8.78
C LEU A 11 -21.53 -36.45 7.75
N PHE A 12 -21.82 -35.87 6.60
CA PHE A 12 -20.83 -35.44 5.63
C PHE A 12 -20.04 -34.27 6.27
N VAL A 13 -18.97 -34.58 7.00
CA VAL A 13 -17.99 -33.60 7.42
C VAL A 13 -17.25 -33.17 6.16
N MET A 14 -17.74 -32.13 5.49
CA MET A 14 -16.95 -31.46 4.46
C MET A 14 -15.70 -30.90 5.15
N PRO A 15 -14.48 -31.30 4.74
CA PRO A 15 -13.30 -30.63 5.22
C PRO A 15 -13.42 -29.16 4.80
N LEU A 16 -13.49 -28.26 5.77
CA LEU A 16 -13.30 -26.84 5.52
C LEU A 16 -11.86 -26.75 4.96
N MET A 17 -11.74 -26.63 3.64
CA MET A 17 -10.47 -26.34 2.99
C MET A 17 -10.08 -24.94 3.47
N ALA A 18 -9.33 -24.87 4.57
CA ALA A 18 -8.74 -23.64 5.02
C ALA A 18 -7.92 -23.09 3.84
N GLN A 19 -8.38 -21.99 3.29
CA GLN A 19 -7.70 -21.34 2.17
C GLN A 19 -6.29 -20.99 2.61
N LYS A 20 -5.29 -21.61 1.98
CA LYS A 20 -3.91 -21.50 2.39
C LYS A 20 -3.44 -20.07 2.16
N HIS A 21 -3.36 -19.31 3.24
CA HIS A 21 -2.86 -17.93 3.18
C HIS A 21 -1.34 -17.95 2.92
N TYR A 22 -0.92 -17.26 1.87
CA TYR A 22 0.48 -17.08 1.51
C TYR A 22 0.87 -15.62 1.79
N PRO A 23 1.53 -15.33 2.93
CA PRO A 23 1.95 -13.98 3.23
C PRO A 23 2.80 -13.36 2.13
N ALA A 24 2.48 -12.12 1.76
CA ALA A 24 3.12 -11.43 0.65
C ALA A 24 4.47 -10.80 1.00
N PHE A 25 4.75 -10.60 2.29
CA PHE A 25 5.95 -9.90 2.78
C PHE A 25 6.45 -10.48 4.10
N LYS A 26 7.62 -10.03 4.53
CA LYS A 26 8.24 -10.34 5.83
C LYS A 26 9.10 -9.16 6.29
N SER A 27 9.42 -9.14 7.57
CA SER A 27 10.42 -8.21 8.13
C SER A 27 11.75 -8.32 7.39
N GLY A 28 12.40 -7.18 7.17
CA GLY A 28 13.62 -7.04 6.36
C GLY A 28 13.37 -6.76 4.88
N GLU A 29 12.10 -6.65 4.45
CA GLU A 29 11.80 -6.22 3.08
C GLU A 29 12.26 -4.78 2.87
N TRP A 30 12.98 -4.54 1.78
CA TRP A 30 13.43 -3.24 1.35
C TRP A 30 13.19 -3.07 -0.14
N LEU A 31 12.54 -1.95 -0.50
CA LEU A 31 12.26 -1.57 -1.88
C LEU A 31 12.84 -0.18 -2.14
N LYS A 32 13.44 0.02 -3.31
CA LYS A 32 13.92 1.32 -3.79
C LYS A 32 13.29 1.64 -5.13
N PHE A 33 12.84 2.87 -5.27
CA PHE A 33 12.24 3.39 -6.50
C PHE A 33 13.04 4.57 -7.01
N ARG A 34 13.27 4.60 -8.33
CA ARG A 34 13.82 5.75 -9.05
C ARG A 34 12.66 6.57 -9.61
N ILE A 35 12.58 7.83 -9.20
CA ILE A 35 11.56 8.76 -9.66
C ILE A 35 12.19 9.63 -10.75
N HIS A 36 11.57 9.65 -11.94
CA HIS A 36 12.13 10.32 -13.10
C HIS A 36 11.05 10.89 -14.02
N TYR A 37 11.42 11.98 -14.74
CA TYR A 37 10.65 12.58 -15.80
C TYR A 37 11.41 12.35 -17.12
N GLY A 38 10.85 11.53 -17.99
CA GLY A 38 11.58 11.08 -19.20
C GLY A 38 12.92 10.41 -18.82
N ILE A 39 14.03 10.97 -19.29
CA ILE A 39 15.39 10.49 -18.99
C ILE A 39 15.99 11.16 -17.74
N LEU A 40 15.38 12.23 -17.22
CA LEU A 40 15.91 13.01 -16.09
C LEU A 40 15.52 12.36 -14.76
N ASN A 41 16.51 11.97 -13.97
CA ASN A 41 16.30 11.52 -12.59
C ASN A 41 15.95 12.73 -11.71
N ALA A 42 14.83 12.62 -10.99
CA ALA A 42 14.37 13.67 -10.10
C ALA A 42 14.63 13.30 -8.63
N SER A 43 14.37 12.04 -8.24
CA SER A 43 14.35 11.63 -6.84
C SER A 43 14.52 10.13 -6.70
N TYR A 44 14.77 9.68 -5.47
CA TYR A 44 14.62 8.29 -5.05
C TYR A 44 13.65 8.21 -3.88
N ALA A 45 12.89 7.12 -3.87
CA ALA A 45 12.09 6.73 -2.71
C ALA A 45 12.49 5.33 -2.25
N THR A 46 12.38 5.09 -0.95
CA THR A 46 12.63 3.78 -0.34
C THR A 46 11.50 3.39 0.59
N LEU A 47 11.19 2.10 0.66
CA LEU A 47 10.34 1.50 1.69
C LEU A 47 11.17 0.46 2.43
N HIS A 48 11.14 0.50 3.75
CA HIS A 48 11.81 -0.48 4.60
C HIS A 48 10.82 -1.00 5.65
N LEU A 49 10.59 -2.30 5.66
CA LEU A 49 9.70 -2.99 6.58
C LEU A 49 10.50 -3.72 7.65
N SER A 50 10.25 -3.43 8.91
CA SER A 50 10.84 -4.10 10.07
C SER A 50 9.77 -4.67 10.99
N SER A 51 10.18 -5.52 11.93
CA SER A 51 9.36 -5.94 13.05
C SER A 51 9.61 -5.02 14.22
N ASP A 52 8.54 -4.64 14.93
CA ASP A 52 8.60 -3.78 16.11
C ASP A 52 7.49 -4.16 17.12
N THR A 53 7.42 -3.45 18.22
CA THR A 53 6.37 -3.54 19.24
C THR A 53 5.91 -2.12 19.58
N LEU A 54 4.64 -1.84 19.43
CA LEU A 54 4.02 -0.56 19.80
C LEU A 54 3.01 -0.82 20.93
N ASP A 55 3.23 -0.24 22.10
CA ASP A 55 2.35 -0.38 23.29
C ASP A 55 1.99 -1.86 23.58
N SER A 56 2.99 -2.74 23.56
CA SER A 56 2.90 -4.20 23.74
C SER A 56 2.23 -4.96 22.59
N ILE A 57 1.83 -4.30 21.51
CA ILE A 57 1.25 -4.92 20.33
C ILE A 57 2.38 -5.26 19.34
N PRO A 58 2.53 -6.53 18.89
CA PRO A 58 3.47 -6.89 17.84
C PRO A 58 3.05 -6.26 16.51
N VAL A 59 3.90 -5.40 15.96
CA VAL A 59 3.61 -4.68 14.72
C VAL A 59 4.68 -4.90 13.65
N TYR A 60 4.32 -4.64 12.41
CA TYR A 60 5.26 -4.25 11.39
C TYR A 60 5.41 -2.72 11.42
N HIS A 61 6.65 -2.26 11.33
CA HIS A 61 6.99 -0.85 11.16
C HIS A 61 7.55 -0.66 9.75
N VAL A 62 6.85 0.11 8.93
CA VAL A 62 7.29 0.47 7.58
C VAL A 62 7.67 1.94 7.55
N VAL A 63 8.87 2.21 7.01
CA VAL A 63 9.38 3.57 6.81
C VAL A 63 9.55 3.83 5.33
N GLY A 64 8.79 4.80 4.82
CA GLY A 64 8.90 5.35 3.48
C GLY A 64 9.69 6.66 3.50
N ARG A 65 10.73 6.80 2.67
CA ARG A 65 11.50 8.04 2.52
C ARG A 65 11.58 8.43 1.08
N GLY A 66 11.30 9.71 0.79
CA GLY A 66 11.43 10.32 -0.53
C GLY A 66 12.42 11.49 -0.48
N LYS A 67 13.43 11.48 -1.39
CA LYS A 67 14.43 12.55 -1.40
C LYS A 67 14.83 12.90 -2.82
N THR A 68 14.79 14.21 -3.15
CA THR A 68 15.37 14.70 -4.40
C THR A 68 16.88 14.62 -4.36
N THR A 69 17.49 14.35 -5.51
CA THR A 69 18.94 14.17 -5.64
C THR A 69 19.49 14.95 -6.84
N GLY A 70 20.78 15.25 -6.79
CA GLY A 70 21.51 15.89 -7.88
C GLY A 70 20.90 17.24 -8.28
N PHE A 71 20.84 17.47 -9.59
CA PHE A 71 20.40 18.75 -10.16
C PHE A 71 18.94 19.11 -9.82
N ALA A 72 18.07 18.11 -9.66
CA ALA A 72 16.67 18.33 -9.32
C ALA A 72 16.50 19.00 -7.94
N SER A 73 17.40 18.73 -6.97
CA SER A 73 17.37 19.32 -5.63
C SER A 73 17.61 20.83 -5.60
N ILE A 74 18.18 21.40 -6.68
CA ILE A 74 18.42 22.86 -6.82
C ILE A 74 17.10 23.59 -7.12
N PHE A 75 16.22 22.94 -7.89
CA PHE A 75 14.96 23.55 -8.32
C PHE A 75 13.80 23.22 -7.37
N PHE A 76 13.76 22.01 -6.85
CA PHE A 76 12.69 21.57 -5.95
C PHE A 76 13.23 20.54 -4.97
N LYS A 77 13.40 20.95 -3.72
CA LYS A 77 13.87 20.07 -2.66
C LYS A 77 12.71 19.30 -2.06
N VAL A 78 12.82 17.98 -2.07
CA VAL A 78 11.93 17.05 -1.35
C VAL A 78 12.77 16.30 -0.32
N ASP A 79 12.27 16.20 0.91
CA ASP A 79 12.82 15.37 1.98
C ASP A 79 11.64 14.92 2.88
N ASP A 80 10.97 13.84 2.43
CA ASP A 80 9.75 13.35 3.04
C ASP A 80 9.97 12.03 3.75
N THR A 81 9.30 11.87 4.89
CA THR A 81 9.25 10.62 5.64
C THR A 81 7.81 10.28 5.97
N TYR A 82 7.46 9.04 5.71
CA TYR A 82 6.20 8.42 6.09
C TYR A 82 6.50 7.16 6.90
N GLU A 83 5.77 6.97 7.99
CA GLU A 83 5.91 5.77 8.82
C GLU A 83 4.52 5.20 9.14
N SER A 84 4.41 3.88 9.17
CA SER A 84 3.20 3.20 9.62
C SER A 84 3.58 2.03 10.51
N TYR A 85 2.88 1.92 11.62
CA TYR A 85 2.94 0.79 12.55
C TYR A 85 1.61 0.04 12.44
N PHE A 86 1.63 -1.15 11.82
CA PHE A 86 0.42 -1.94 11.63
C PHE A 86 0.57 -3.35 12.22
N GLY A 87 -0.52 -3.87 12.76
CA GLY A 87 -0.53 -5.15 13.48
C GLY A 87 -0.09 -6.32 12.62
N LYS A 88 0.72 -7.23 13.19
CA LYS A 88 1.15 -8.45 12.49
C LYS A 88 0.01 -9.44 12.29
N ASP A 89 -0.95 -9.46 13.20
CA ASP A 89 -2.04 -10.43 13.20
C ASP A 89 -3.27 -9.94 12.45
N ASP A 90 -3.59 -8.64 12.54
CA ASP A 90 -4.82 -8.05 12.00
C ASP A 90 -4.60 -7.10 10.83
N GLY A 91 -3.36 -6.64 10.60
CA GLY A 91 -3.01 -5.70 9.53
C GLY A 91 -3.57 -4.29 9.69
N LYS A 92 -4.13 -3.97 10.87
CA LYS A 92 -4.70 -2.65 11.17
C LYS A 92 -3.58 -1.66 11.51
N PRO A 93 -3.60 -0.42 11.01
CA PRO A 93 -2.67 0.62 11.46
C PRO A 93 -2.98 1.03 12.90
N TYR A 94 -1.94 1.10 13.74
CA TYR A 94 -2.03 1.62 15.11
C TYR A 94 -1.46 3.02 15.23
N ARG A 95 -0.43 3.34 14.41
CA ARG A 95 0.15 4.67 14.31
C ARG A 95 0.62 4.96 12.89
N PHE A 96 0.37 6.19 12.45
CA PHE A 96 0.88 6.72 11.17
C PHE A 96 1.55 8.07 11.40
N ILE A 97 2.72 8.26 10.80
CA ILE A 97 3.48 9.52 10.87
C ILE A 97 3.75 10.02 9.45
N ARG A 98 3.55 11.31 9.23
CA ARG A 98 3.79 11.97 7.95
C ARG A 98 4.55 13.26 8.15
N LYS A 99 5.81 13.27 7.73
CA LYS A 99 6.67 14.46 7.75
C LYS A 99 7.04 14.83 6.33
N ILE A 100 6.62 16.02 5.89
CA ILE A 100 6.81 16.54 4.54
C ILE A 100 7.69 17.78 4.60
N ASN A 101 8.66 17.88 3.67
CA ASN A 101 9.42 19.06 3.39
C ASN A 101 9.64 19.17 1.87
N GLU A 102 8.72 19.86 1.19
CA GLU A 102 8.65 20.00 -0.26
C GLU A 102 8.69 21.47 -0.67
N GLY A 103 9.82 21.95 -1.19
CA GLY A 103 9.92 23.29 -1.77
C GLY A 103 9.49 24.43 -0.83
N GLY A 104 9.70 24.27 0.50
CA GLY A 104 9.25 25.20 1.52
C GLY A 104 7.89 24.89 2.16
N TYR A 105 7.09 24.00 1.55
CA TYR A 105 5.91 23.45 2.20
C TYR A 105 6.34 22.37 3.20
N THR A 106 5.85 22.47 4.43
CA THR A 106 6.14 21.49 5.48
C THR A 106 4.87 21.03 6.16
N LYS A 107 4.81 19.72 6.51
CA LYS A 107 3.74 19.12 7.28
C LYS A 107 4.34 18.14 8.28
N ASP A 108 3.80 18.08 9.51
CA ASP A 108 4.20 17.11 10.52
C ASP A 108 2.93 16.62 11.23
N ILE A 109 2.47 15.42 10.84
CA ILE A 109 1.25 14.78 11.33
C ILE A 109 1.60 13.46 11.97
N GLU A 110 1.00 13.17 13.12
CA GLU A 110 0.92 11.87 13.76
C GLU A 110 -0.54 11.49 13.95
N ILE A 111 -0.90 10.24 13.64
CA ILE A 111 -2.24 9.68 13.81
C ILE A 111 -2.13 8.43 14.64
N ASP A 112 -2.78 8.40 15.82
CA ASP A 112 -2.94 7.22 16.66
C ASP A 112 -4.35 6.66 16.50
N PHE A 113 -4.50 5.34 16.28
CA PHE A 113 -5.77 4.67 16.06
C PHE A 113 -6.22 3.91 17.29
N TYR A 114 -7.44 4.20 17.77
CA TYR A 114 -8.06 3.60 18.97
C TYR A 114 -9.35 2.87 18.58
N TYR A 115 -9.23 1.62 18.17
CA TYR A 115 -10.35 0.83 17.63
C TYR A 115 -11.44 0.53 18.67
N SER A 116 -11.09 0.33 19.94
CA SER A 116 -12.07 0.14 21.02
C SER A 116 -12.94 1.37 21.29
N GLU A 117 -12.49 2.54 20.82
CA GLU A 117 -13.19 3.82 20.96
C GLU A 117 -13.72 4.35 19.62
N GLU A 118 -13.57 3.55 18.56
CA GLU A 118 -13.98 3.88 17.17
C GLU A 118 -13.47 5.26 16.70
N LYS A 119 -12.27 5.64 17.14
CA LYS A 119 -11.67 6.93 16.81
C LYS A 119 -10.19 6.83 16.46
N ALA A 120 -9.71 7.84 15.74
CA ALA A 120 -8.30 8.15 15.60
C ALA A 120 -8.04 9.58 16.12
N ILE A 121 -6.89 9.78 16.74
CA ILE A 121 -6.42 11.11 17.16
C ILE A 121 -5.34 11.55 16.18
N LEU A 122 -5.62 12.60 15.43
CA LEU A 122 -4.66 13.23 14.53
C LEU A 122 -4.07 14.46 15.20
N LYS A 123 -2.75 14.48 15.34
CA LYS A 123 -1.97 15.61 15.84
C LYS A 123 -1.23 16.29 14.71
N ASP A 124 -1.52 17.56 14.47
CA ASP A 124 -0.73 18.43 13.60
C ASP A 124 0.34 19.12 14.48
N ASN A 125 1.52 18.52 14.55
CA ASN A 125 2.61 18.95 15.41
C ASN A 125 3.15 20.34 14.97
N LYS A 126 3.01 20.69 13.69
CA LYS A 126 3.45 21.99 13.17
C LYS A 126 2.57 23.14 13.68
N ASN A 127 1.24 22.91 13.75
CA ASN A 127 0.28 23.96 14.10
C ASN A 127 -0.26 23.79 15.53
N GLY A 128 0.16 22.76 16.26
CA GLY A 128 -0.32 22.46 17.62
C GLY A 128 -1.80 22.13 17.69
N LYS A 129 -2.36 21.52 16.65
CA LYS A 129 -3.79 21.17 16.57
C LYS A 129 -3.96 19.67 16.75
N GLU A 130 -5.09 19.30 17.36
CA GLU A 130 -5.50 17.90 17.52
C GLU A 130 -6.94 17.74 17.02
N PHE A 131 -7.19 16.62 16.33
CA PHE A 131 -8.48 16.27 15.75
C PHE A 131 -8.88 14.86 16.17
N ASN A 132 -10.12 14.70 16.65
CA ASN A 132 -10.73 13.40 16.85
C ASN A 132 -11.51 13.03 15.59
N ILE A 133 -11.14 11.94 14.94
CA ILE A 133 -11.72 11.49 13.68
C ILE A 133 -12.38 10.14 13.91
N PRO A 134 -13.69 9.97 13.67
CA PRO A 134 -14.35 8.67 13.74
C PRO A 134 -13.75 7.70 12.71
N VAL A 135 -13.42 6.48 13.15
CA VAL A 135 -12.87 5.43 12.28
C VAL A 135 -13.54 4.09 12.57
N HIS A 136 -13.50 3.20 11.59
CA HIS A 136 -13.96 1.83 11.73
C HIS A 136 -12.79 0.83 11.62
N ASP A 137 -13.05 -0.42 11.95
CA ASP A 137 -12.05 -1.49 12.05
C ASP A 137 -11.24 -1.77 10.77
N GLN A 138 -11.72 -1.38 9.60
CA GLN A 138 -11.06 -1.65 8.31
C GLN A 138 -10.36 -0.42 7.73
N ILE A 139 -10.24 0.67 8.49
CA ILE A 139 -9.51 1.86 8.07
C ILE A 139 -8.04 1.51 7.83
N GLN A 140 -7.43 2.12 6.81
CA GLN A 140 -6.02 1.99 6.53
C GLN A 140 -5.35 3.36 6.50
N ASP A 141 -4.04 3.42 6.76
CA ASP A 141 -3.23 4.57 6.41
C ASP A 141 -2.61 4.41 5.01
N LEU A 142 -1.85 5.39 4.56
CA LEU A 142 -1.25 5.40 3.21
C LEU A 142 -0.29 4.23 2.96
N LEU A 143 0.48 3.80 3.97
CA LEU A 143 1.46 2.73 3.85
C LEU A 143 0.83 1.36 4.17
N SER A 144 0.08 1.26 5.26
CA SER A 144 -0.60 0.01 5.63
C SER A 144 -1.55 -0.47 4.53
N ALA A 145 -2.22 0.45 3.81
CA ALA A 145 -3.06 0.15 2.65
C ALA A 145 -2.33 -0.70 1.59
N SER A 146 -1.08 -0.35 1.27
CA SER A 146 -0.27 -1.10 0.30
C SER A 146 0.00 -2.54 0.78
N TYR A 147 0.35 -2.73 2.05
CA TYR A 147 0.60 -4.04 2.63
C TYR A 147 -0.67 -4.86 2.79
N HIS A 148 -1.78 -4.22 3.19
CA HIS A 148 -3.09 -4.84 3.26
C HIS A 148 -3.54 -5.40 1.90
N LEU A 149 -3.42 -4.61 0.82
CA LEU A 149 -3.76 -5.05 -0.53
C LEU A 149 -2.88 -6.21 -1.00
N ARG A 150 -1.59 -6.21 -0.68
CA ARG A 150 -0.66 -7.28 -1.03
C ARG A 150 -0.97 -8.60 -0.34
N ASP A 151 -1.44 -8.54 0.90
CA ASP A 151 -1.68 -9.72 1.74
C ASP A 151 -3.11 -10.26 1.62
N ARG A 152 -4.09 -9.37 1.56
CA ARG A 152 -5.53 -9.71 1.60
C ARG A 152 -6.03 -10.37 0.32
N TYR A 153 -5.59 -9.90 -0.85
CA TYR A 153 -6.13 -10.33 -2.14
C TYR A 153 -5.26 -11.41 -2.79
N GLN A 154 -5.88 -12.49 -3.27
CA GLN A 154 -5.22 -13.50 -4.08
C GLN A 154 -5.14 -13.04 -5.55
N LEU A 155 -4.20 -13.63 -6.32
CA LEU A 155 -3.94 -13.20 -7.71
C LEU A 155 -5.08 -13.50 -8.69
N ASP A 156 -5.93 -14.47 -8.37
CA ASP A 156 -7.09 -14.91 -9.15
C ASP A 156 -8.38 -14.16 -8.80
N GLU A 157 -8.39 -13.37 -7.74
CA GLU A 157 -9.55 -12.56 -7.34
C GLU A 157 -9.72 -11.28 -8.18
N PHE A 158 -8.71 -10.91 -8.99
CA PHE A 158 -8.75 -9.68 -9.77
C PHE A 158 -9.48 -9.87 -11.09
N GLU A 159 -10.65 -9.25 -11.21
CA GLU A 159 -11.46 -9.21 -12.44
C GLU A 159 -11.37 -7.83 -13.11
N VAL A 160 -11.10 -7.82 -14.43
CA VAL A 160 -10.96 -6.57 -15.20
C VAL A 160 -12.22 -5.71 -15.09
N GLY A 161 -12.01 -4.44 -14.76
CA GLY A 161 -13.06 -3.45 -14.58
C GLY A 161 -13.63 -3.35 -13.15
N LYS A 162 -13.41 -4.36 -12.31
CA LYS A 162 -13.78 -4.28 -10.88
C LYS A 162 -12.83 -3.41 -10.10
N SER A 163 -13.33 -2.83 -9.01
CA SER A 163 -12.57 -2.00 -8.09
C SER A 163 -12.52 -2.62 -6.71
N ILE A 164 -11.41 -2.39 -6.02
CA ILE A 164 -11.27 -2.60 -4.59
C ILE A 164 -11.57 -1.25 -3.93
N ASP A 165 -12.49 -1.25 -2.98
CA ASP A 165 -12.83 -0.06 -2.18
C ASP A 165 -12.11 -0.13 -0.83
N MET A 166 -11.62 1.01 -0.35
CA MET A 166 -10.91 1.12 0.93
C MET A 166 -11.09 2.51 1.52
N ASP A 167 -11.25 2.56 2.83
CA ASP A 167 -11.24 3.80 3.57
C ASP A 167 -9.83 4.06 4.10
N MET A 168 -9.35 5.28 3.91
CA MET A 168 -7.99 5.68 4.30
C MET A 168 -8.00 6.94 5.14
N LEU A 169 -7.14 6.98 6.16
CA LEU A 169 -6.87 8.17 6.96
C LEU A 169 -5.36 8.44 6.98
N PHE A 170 -4.92 9.55 6.41
CA PHE A 170 -3.50 9.93 6.33
C PHE A 170 -3.27 11.44 6.33
N ASP A 171 -4.35 12.25 6.43
CA ASP A 171 -4.30 13.71 6.44
C ASP A 171 -5.45 14.29 7.26
N ASP A 172 -5.40 15.59 7.56
CA ASP A 172 -6.36 16.34 8.37
C ASP A 172 -7.71 16.61 7.68
N ASP A 173 -7.86 16.27 6.42
CA ASP A 173 -9.12 16.38 5.69
C ASP A 173 -10.16 15.28 6.04
N GLY A 174 -9.80 14.33 6.92
CA GLY A 174 -10.66 13.23 7.35
C GLY A 174 -10.47 11.94 6.54
N VAL A 175 -11.48 11.05 6.59
CA VAL A 175 -11.42 9.74 5.94
C VAL A 175 -11.65 9.89 4.43
N TYR A 176 -10.72 9.35 3.65
CA TYR A 176 -10.75 9.30 2.20
C TYR A 176 -11.34 7.99 1.71
N LYS A 177 -12.32 8.07 0.81
CA LYS A 177 -12.81 6.92 0.05
C LYS A 177 -11.88 6.65 -1.12
N PHE A 178 -11.11 5.60 -1.04
CA PHE A 178 -10.15 5.19 -2.07
C PHE A 178 -10.68 4.01 -2.86
N LYS A 179 -10.50 4.04 -4.17
CA LYS A 179 -10.82 2.92 -5.06
C LYS A 179 -9.62 2.57 -5.92
N LEU A 180 -9.36 1.29 -6.07
CA LEU A 180 -8.31 0.77 -6.92
C LEU A 180 -8.92 -0.12 -8.02
N LYS A 181 -9.10 0.43 -9.23
CA LYS A 181 -9.70 -0.28 -10.36
C LYS A 181 -8.67 -1.17 -11.04
N PHE A 182 -8.97 -2.46 -11.19
CA PHE A 182 -8.13 -3.39 -11.95
C PHE A 182 -8.36 -3.23 -13.46
N LEU A 183 -7.26 -3.03 -14.21
CA LEU A 183 -7.29 -2.81 -15.66
C LEU A 183 -6.82 -4.02 -16.47
N GLY A 184 -6.34 -5.08 -15.82
CA GLY A 184 -5.82 -6.27 -16.48
C GLY A 184 -4.34 -6.52 -16.20
N LYS A 185 -3.74 -7.41 -16.97
CA LYS A 185 -2.33 -7.77 -16.88
C LYS A 185 -1.54 -7.13 -18.00
N GLU A 186 -0.29 -6.76 -17.73
CA GLU A 186 0.62 -6.18 -18.70
C GLU A 186 2.06 -6.62 -18.42
N VAL A 187 2.81 -6.98 -19.44
CA VAL A 187 4.24 -7.25 -19.33
C VAL A 187 5.02 -5.97 -19.57
N ILE A 188 5.73 -5.50 -18.55
CA ILE A 188 6.54 -4.28 -18.65
C ILE A 188 8.03 -4.59 -18.60
N ARG A 189 8.82 -3.74 -19.26
CA ARG A 189 10.29 -3.79 -19.16
C ARG A 189 10.75 -3.04 -17.91
N THR A 190 11.60 -3.69 -17.14
CA THR A 190 12.29 -3.12 -15.97
C THR A 190 13.79 -3.27 -16.14
N LYS A 191 14.59 -2.70 -15.24
CA LYS A 191 16.04 -2.93 -15.23
C LYS A 191 16.42 -4.39 -14.88
N PHE A 192 15.52 -5.15 -14.27
CA PHE A 192 15.72 -6.55 -13.90
C PHE A 192 15.34 -7.52 -15.03
N GLY A 193 14.66 -7.04 -16.08
CA GLY A 193 14.10 -7.84 -17.16
C GLY A 193 12.63 -7.53 -17.41
N LYS A 194 11.93 -8.42 -18.10
CA LYS A 194 10.48 -8.32 -18.29
C LYS A 194 9.75 -8.88 -17.09
N VAL A 195 8.76 -8.15 -16.59
CA VAL A 195 7.92 -8.55 -15.45
C VAL A 195 6.47 -8.49 -15.87
N GLU A 196 5.72 -9.58 -15.67
CA GLU A 196 4.28 -9.56 -15.77
C GLU A 196 3.69 -8.86 -14.53
N CYS A 197 2.84 -7.88 -14.76
CA CYS A 197 2.26 -7.04 -13.74
C CYS A 197 0.74 -7.04 -13.81
N LEU A 198 0.11 -6.93 -12.64
CA LEU A 198 -1.26 -6.49 -12.48
C LEU A 198 -1.29 -4.97 -12.62
N LYS A 199 -2.17 -4.44 -13.48
CA LYS A 199 -2.30 -3.01 -13.76
C LYS A 199 -3.52 -2.45 -13.08
N PHE A 200 -3.33 -1.39 -12.32
CA PHE A 200 -4.40 -0.74 -11.57
C PHE A 200 -4.45 0.76 -11.85
N ARG A 201 -5.62 1.34 -11.59
CA ARG A 201 -5.85 2.78 -11.59
C ARG A 201 -6.49 3.20 -10.28
N PRO A 202 -5.81 4.04 -9.47
CA PRO A 202 -6.43 4.64 -8.30
C PRO A 202 -7.47 5.67 -8.75
N VAL A 203 -8.65 5.65 -8.11
CA VAL A 203 -9.72 6.62 -8.28
C VAL A 203 -9.92 7.31 -6.94
N VAL A 204 -9.52 8.58 -6.85
CA VAL A 204 -9.66 9.39 -5.63
C VAL A 204 -10.88 10.28 -5.78
N GLN A 205 -11.82 10.18 -4.84
CA GLN A 205 -13.09 10.94 -4.89
C GLN A 205 -12.95 12.39 -4.44
N SER A 206 -11.92 12.77 -3.68
CA SER A 206 -11.71 14.14 -3.23
C SER A 206 -10.49 14.79 -3.86
N GLY A 207 -10.72 15.98 -4.40
CA GLY A 207 -9.90 16.65 -5.40
C GLY A 207 -8.55 17.22 -4.99
N ARG A 208 -7.70 16.60 -4.16
CA ARG A 208 -6.44 17.24 -3.77
C ARG A 208 -5.17 16.72 -4.42
N VAL A 209 -5.10 15.46 -4.85
CA VAL A 209 -3.83 14.94 -5.38
C VAL A 209 -3.80 14.88 -6.90
N PHE A 210 -4.89 14.54 -7.56
CA PHE A 210 -4.95 14.51 -9.03
C PHE A 210 -6.35 14.92 -9.48
N LYS A 211 -6.52 16.15 -9.98
CA LYS A 211 -7.81 16.67 -10.49
C LYS A 211 -8.33 15.94 -11.72
N GLU A 212 -7.49 15.23 -12.44
CA GLU A 212 -7.85 14.46 -13.62
C GLU A 212 -8.02 12.99 -13.29
N LYS A 213 -9.21 12.48 -13.54
CA LYS A 213 -9.69 11.13 -13.16
C LYS A 213 -8.85 9.96 -13.68
N GLU A 214 -7.84 10.15 -14.51
CA GLU A 214 -7.13 9.06 -15.20
C GLU A 214 -5.61 9.19 -15.22
N SER A 215 -5.04 10.08 -14.42
CA SER A 215 -3.61 10.44 -14.54
C SER A 215 -2.65 9.43 -13.90
N VAL A 216 -3.08 8.61 -12.95
CA VAL A 216 -2.18 7.68 -12.25
C VAL A 216 -2.45 6.24 -12.64
N THR A 217 -1.38 5.50 -12.93
CA THR A 217 -1.41 4.06 -13.18
C THR A 217 -0.36 3.37 -12.32
N LEU A 218 -0.75 2.25 -11.69
CA LEU A 218 0.10 1.42 -10.84
C LEU A 218 0.27 0.05 -11.50
N TRP A 219 1.50 -0.44 -11.58
CA TRP A 219 1.85 -1.83 -11.95
C TRP A 219 2.44 -2.53 -10.74
N VAL A 220 1.85 -3.65 -10.37
CA VAL A 220 2.22 -4.51 -9.25
C VAL A 220 2.65 -5.86 -9.80
N SER A 221 3.69 -6.49 -9.28
CA SER A 221 4.16 -7.79 -9.76
C SER A 221 3.07 -8.86 -9.68
N ASN A 222 2.90 -9.65 -10.75
CA ASN A 222 1.98 -10.79 -10.78
C ASN A 222 2.65 -12.03 -10.17
N ASP A 223 3.03 -11.91 -8.90
CA ASP A 223 3.61 -12.98 -8.08
C ASP A 223 3.13 -12.87 -6.62
N LEU A 224 3.55 -13.78 -5.77
CA LEU A 224 3.13 -13.81 -4.36
C LEU A 224 3.60 -12.60 -3.53
N ASN A 225 4.60 -11.83 -3.99
CA ASN A 225 5.02 -10.62 -3.29
C ASN A 225 4.10 -9.42 -3.57
N LYS A 226 3.52 -9.34 -4.79
CA LYS A 226 2.69 -8.22 -5.24
C LYS A 226 3.32 -6.85 -4.95
N ILE A 227 4.64 -6.70 -5.22
CA ILE A 227 5.34 -5.44 -4.97
C ILE A 227 5.02 -4.41 -6.07
N PRO A 228 4.98 -3.10 -5.75
CA PRO A 228 4.93 -2.06 -6.75
C PRO A 228 6.16 -2.15 -7.67
N VAL A 229 5.93 -2.22 -8.98
CA VAL A 229 7.01 -2.28 -10.00
C VAL A 229 7.14 -0.95 -10.70
N ARG A 230 6.00 -0.27 -10.94
CA ARG A 230 5.94 1.07 -11.53
C ARG A 230 4.71 1.82 -11.07
N ILE A 231 4.90 3.10 -10.77
CA ILE A 231 3.82 4.08 -10.67
C ILE A 231 4.07 5.14 -11.75
N LYS A 232 3.05 5.47 -12.53
CA LYS A 232 3.11 6.51 -13.56
C LYS A 232 2.02 7.53 -13.32
N ALA A 233 2.40 8.80 -13.26
CA ALA A 233 1.48 9.92 -13.25
C ALA A 233 1.59 10.67 -14.58
N ASP A 234 0.50 10.72 -15.35
CA ASP A 234 0.44 11.50 -16.58
C ASP A 234 0.23 12.98 -16.22
N LEU A 235 1.05 13.84 -16.83
CA LEU A 235 1.02 15.29 -16.68
C LEU A 235 0.50 15.91 -17.97
N ALA A 236 0.20 17.21 -17.95
CA ALA A 236 -0.19 17.93 -19.16
C ALA A 236 0.84 17.77 -20.29
N VAL A 237 2.12 17.65 -19.94
CA VAL A 237 3.19 17.30 -20.86
C VAL A 237 4.02 16.19 -20.24
N GLY A 238 4.11 15.02 -20.91
CA GLY A 238 4.90 13.89 -20.45
C GLY A 238 4.32 13.13 -19.26
N SER A 239 5.19 12.48 -18.49
CA SER A 239 4.78 11.71 -17.28
C SER A 239 5.91 11.64 -16.27
N LEU A 240 5.53 11.66 -14.99
CA LEU A 240 6.40 11.30 -13.88
C LEU A 240 6.27 9.81 -13.62
N LYS A 241 7.40 9.11 -13.46
CA LYS A 241 7.41 7.67 -13.17
C LYS A 241 8.26 7.38 -11.94
N ALA A 242 7.78 6.46 -11.12
CA ALA A 242 8.55 5.80 -10.08
C ALA A 242 8.71 4.33 -10.48
N ASP A 243 9.91 3.94 -10.88
CA ASP A 243 10.25 2.58 -11.29
C ASP A 243 11.00 1.85 -10.18
N LEU A 244 10.66 0.59 -9.92
CA LEU A 244 11.42 -0.26 -8.99
C LEU A 244 12.88 -0.31 -9.43
N ASP A 245 13.77 0.17 -8.57
CA ASP A 245 15.21 0.30 -8.82
C ASP A 245 16.07 -0.63 -7.95
N GLY A 246 15.52 -1.20 -6.89
CA GLY A 246 16.18 -2.16 -6.02
C GLY A 246 15.18 -2.85 -5.12
N TYR A 247 15.51 -4.07 -4.74
CA TYR A 247 14.76 -4.81 -3.74
C TYR A 247 15.66 -5.76 -2.97
N ASN A 248 15.30 -6.03 -1.72
CA ASN A 248 15.95 -7.02 -0.88
C ASN A 248 14.93 -7.58 0.13
N GLY A 249 15.22 -8.72 0.73
CA GLY A 249 14.44 -9.31 1.80
C GLY A 249 13.01 -9.73 1.42
N LEU A 250 12.68 -9.87 0.14
CA LEU A 250 11.37 -10.34 -0.29
C LEU A 250 11.06 -11.71 0.32
N ARG A 251 9.79 -11.94 0.66
CA ARG A 251 9.36 -13.22 1.22
C ARG A 251 9.34 -14.33 0.19
N ASN A 252 8.89 -14.01 -1.02
CA ASN A 252 8.72 -14.95 -2.13
C ASN A 252 9.67 -14.59 -3.28
N GLN A 253 9.83 -15.50 -4.23
CA GLN A 253 10.62 -15.24 -5.42
C GLN A 253 9.98 -14.15 -6.28
N PHE A 254 10.76 -13.13 -6.67
CA PHE A 254 10.35 -12.14 -7.65
C PHE A 254 10.41 -12.74 -9.06
N LYS A 255 9.26 -12.80 -9.73
CA LYS A 255 9.14 -13.46 -11.03
C LYS A 255 9.57 -12.54 -12.17
N ILE A 256 10.70 -12.87 -12.78
CA ILE A 256 11.21 -12.23 -14.00
C ILE A 256 10.98 -13.20 -15.15
N ILE A 257 10.39 -12.73 -16.26
CA ILE A 257 10.23 -13.54 -17.47
C ILE A 257 11.61 -13.64 -18.13
N MET A 258 12.17 -14.83 -18.11
CA MET A 258 13.37 -15.10 -18.88
C MET A 258 13.05 -15.04 -20.38
N LYS A 259 14.04 -14.64 -21.16
CA LYS A 259 13.90 -14.61 -22.63
C LYS A 259 13.78 -16.01 -23.20
#